data_6a5e4512c7c2c110cb802fde016bba5a
#
_entry.id   6a5e4512c7c2c110cb802fde016bba5a
#
_cell.length_a   1.000
_cell.length_b   1.000
_cell.length_c   1.000
_cell.angle_alpha   90.00
_cell.angle_beta   90.00
_cell.angle_gamma   90.00
#
_symmetry.space_group_name_H-M   'P 1'
#
loop_
_entity.id
_entity.type
_entity.pdbx_description
1 polymer ?
#
loop_
_entity_poly.entity_id
_entity_poly.type
_entity_poly.pdbx_seq_one_letter_code
_entity_poly.pdbx_strand_id
1 'polypeptide(L)'
;GKVFFISLQVFGRGGRAALQELTTRQYSRFGGDTLSEGLECALRFLCEFIPVLPPSTLHLKASERSGGYPLLVWTDAMYERIKQVPPGRSVAEFVVAFDDVSGEYFYLATAVLSITVCHRWVREDGSLGVEWAHSRYDVGIEVLRQLVPGKKTYIGQLESLAGAAFYYSYDQSRLRGRQIYHWIDNLAAVAGLAKGYSGKADTARIVNSFNVRQAFLRFRVWWEWIPTHQNIADLPSRWAQDSIVPGAVVEILPGISSSPIPFVLPPFRTWLSPLEGLEQRKARGKRAGRMH
;
A
#
# COMPACT_ATOMS: atom_id res chain seq x y z
N GLY A 1 -0.49 27.48 -1.91
CA GLY A 1 -1.24 28.31 -2.81
C GLY A 1 -2.23 27.54 -3.70
N LYS A 2 -2.42 27.97 -4.95
CA LYS A 2 -3.44 27.44 -5.88
C LYS A 2 -3.36 25.92 -6.08
N VAL A 3 -2.16 25.35 -6.24
CA VAL A 3 -1.96 23.89 -6.43
C VAL A 3 -2.41 23.12 -5.21
N PHE A 4 -2.11 23.59 -4.02
CA PHE A 4 -2.56 22.98 -2.77
C PHE A 4 -4.09 22.98 -2.66
N PHE A 5 -4.71 24.12 -2.96
CA PHE A 5 -6.17 24.24 -2.96
C PHE A 5 -6.83 23.26 -3.96
N ILE A 6 -6.30 23.21 -5.20
CA ILE A 6 -6.78 22.32 -6.24
C ILE A 6 -6.68 20.85 -5.79
N SER A 7 -5.53 20.44 -5.22
CA SER A 7 -5.34 19.06 -4.76
C SER A 7 -6.29 18.64 -3.64
N LEU A 8 -6.71 19.59 -2.81
CA LEU A 8 -7.64 19.34 -1.71
C LEU A 8 -9.10 19.28 -2.14
N GLN A 9 -9.51 20.18 -3.02
CA GLN A 9 -10.91 20.41 -3.34
C GLN A 9 -11.37 19.66 -4.59
N VAL A 10 -10.54 19.57 -5.61
CA VAL A 10 -10.94 19.04 -6.92
C VAL A 10 -10.49 17.60 -7.12
N PHE A 11 -9.29 17.26 -6.65
CA PHE A 11 -8.61 16.01 -6.99
C PHE A 11 -8.50 15.02 -5.82
N GLY A 12 -9.14 15.30 -4.70
CA GLY A 12 -9.03 14.45 -3.51
C GLY A 12 -7.61 14.45 -2.96
N ARG A 13 -7.04 13.26 -2.75
CA ARG A 13 -5.69 13.12 -2.16
C ARG A 13 -4.57 12.97 -3.20
N GLY A 14 -4.91 12.89 -4.48
CA GLY A 14 -3.94 12.79 -5.56
C GLY A 14 -2.96 13.98 -5.56
N GLY A 15 -1.66 13.69 -5.64
CA GLY A 15 -0.61 14.70 -5.63
C GLY A 15 -0.24 15.31 -4.26
N ARG A 16 -0.99 15.01 -3.19
CA ARG A 16 -0.71 15.55 -1.85
C ARG A 16 0.69 15.21 -1.34
N ALA A 17 1.14 14.00 -1.58
CA ALA A 17 2.47 13.57 -1.16
C ALA A 17 3.57 14.36 -1.87
N ALA A 18 3.40 14.67 -3.16
CA ALA A 18 4.33 15.50 -3.92
C ALA A 18 4.35 16.96 -3.44
N LEU A 19 3.21 17.48 -2.97
CA LEU A 19 3.15 18.83 -2.37
C LEU A 19 3.96 18.96 -1.08
N GLN A 20 4.23 17.86 -0.39
CA GLN A 20 5.07 17.87 0.81
C GLN A 20 6.50 18.32 0.49
N GLU A 21 7.06 17.91 -0.63
CA GLU A 21 8.40 18.33 -1.08
C GLU A 21 8.43 19.85 -1.33
N LEU A 22 7.37 20.41 -1.94
CA LEU A 22 7.22 21.87 -2.13
C LEU A 22 7.12 22.61 -0.80
N THR A 23 6.36 22.05 0.16
CA THR A 23 6.22 22.64 1.50
C THR A 23 7.54 22.60 2.25
N THR A 24 8.24 21.47 2.21
CA THR A 24 9.55 21.31 2.82
C THR A 24 10.54 22.35 2.26
N ARG A 25 10.54 22.55 0.94
CA ARG A 25 11.38 23.55 0.30
C ARG A 25 11.03 24.98 0.74
N GLN A 26 9.74 25.31 0.81
CA GLN A 26 9.28 26.65 1.21
C GLN A 26 9.76 27.06 2.60
N TYR A 27 9.85 26.09 3.52
CA TYR A 27 10.26 26.33 4.91
C TYR A 27 11.72 25.95 5.20
N SER A 28 12.48 25.50 4.20
CA SER A 28 13.89 25.18 4.35
C SER A 28 14.73 26.45 4.46
N ARG A 29 15.49 26.57 5.54
CA ARG A 29 16.45 27.67 5.76
C ARG A 29 17.68 27.58 4.85
N PHE A 30 17.95 26.45 4.26
CA PHE A 30 19.14 26.15 3.45
C PHE A 30 18.83 26.00 1.96
N GLY A 31 17.75 26.58 1.51
CA GLY A 31 17.34 26.51 0.12
C GLY A 31 18.15 27.44 -0.77
N GLY A 32 19.27 26.99 -1.32
CA GLY A 32 19.92 27.66 -2.46
C GLY A 32 19.02 27.64 -3.71
N ASP A 33 19.48 28.22 -4.81
CA ASP A 33 18.73 28.31 -6.07
C ASP A 33 18.60 26.95 -6.81
N THR A 34 19.21 25.89 -6.29
CA THR A 34 19.19 24.55 -6.88
C THR A 34 17.99 23.73 -6.40
N LEU A 35 17.36 23.00 -7.31
CA LEU A 35 16.34 22.03 -6.99
C LEU A 35 17.01 20.78 -6.37
N SER A 36 16.43 20.28 -5.27
CA SER A 36 16.78 18.93 -4.80
C SER A 36 16.18 17.90 -5.73
N GLU A 37 16.79 16.72 -5.86
CA GLU A 37 16.28 15.61 -6.66
C GLU A 37 14.82 15.25 -6.28
N GLY A 38 14.50 15.21 -4.99
CA GLY A 38 13.15 14.95 -4.51
C GLY A 38 12.14 16.00 -4.98
N LEU A 39 12.51 17.28 -4.95
CA LEU A 39 11.66 18.37 -5.41
C LEU A 39 11.48 18.35 -6.93
N GLU A 40 12.54 18.09 -7.69
CA GLU A 40 12.46 17.94 -9.14
C GLU A 40 11.53 16.82 -9.54
N CYS A 41 11.69 15.64 -8.95
CA CYS A 41 10.82 14.49 -9.18
C CYS A 41 9.37 14.78 -8.81
N ALA A 42 9.12 15.47 -7.69
CA ALA A 42 7.78 15.83 -7.27
C ALA A 42 7.11 16.84 -8.22
N LEU A 43 7.87 17.83 -8.71
CA LEU A 43 7.37 18.79 -9.70
C LEU A 43 7.06 18.11 -11.03
N ARG A 44 7.95 17.27 -11.54
CA ARG A 44 7.74 16.49 -12.76
C ARG A 44 6.48 15.62 -12.64
N PHE A 45 6.34 14.90 -11.53
CA PHE A 45 5.12 14.14 -11.23
C PHE A 45 3.86 15.02 -11.28
N LEU A 46 3.85 16.19 -10.65
CA LEU A 46 2.68 17.07 -10.64
C LEU A 46 2.33 17.60 -12.03
N CYS A 47 3.34 17.96 -12.84
CA CYS A 47 3.13 18.41 -14.21
C CYS A 47 2.49 17.34 -15.09
N GLU A 48 2.86 16.07 -14.90
CA GLU A 48 2.30 14.95 -15.66
C GLU A 48 0.93 14.50 -15.09
N PHE A 49 0.75 14.57 -13.77
CA PHE A 49 -0.42 14.03 -13.08
C PHE A 49 -1.64 14.93 -13.20
N ILE A 50 -1.47 16.25 -13.03
CA ILE A 50 -2.60 17.19 -13.02
C ILE A 50 -3.43 17.14 -14.32
N PRO A 51 -2.82 17.12 -15.53
CA PRO A 51 -3.59 17.07 -16.78
C PRO A 51 -4.39 15.78 -16.99
N VAL A 52 -3.93 14.66 -16.41
CA VAL A 52 -4.56 13.34 -16.64
C VAL A 52 -5.47 12.90 -15.49
N LEU A 53 -5.59 13.73 -14.46
CA LEU A 53 -6.37 13.40 -13.27
C LEU A 53 -7.86 13.35 -13.61
N PRO A 54 -8.54 12.21 -13.36
CA PRO A 54 -9.96 12.14 -13.63
C PRO A 54 -10.72 13.06 -12.68
N PRO A 55 -11.80 13.71 -13.12
CA PRO A 55 -12.61 14.56 -12.28
C PRO A 55 -13.13 13.77 -11.07
N SER A 56 -13.04 14.38 -9.89
CA SER A 56 -13.61 13.80 -8.67
C SER A 56 -15.14 13.85 -8.74
N THR A 57 -15.76 12.70 -8.71
CA THR A 57 -17.23 12.58 -8.62
C THR A 57 -17.63 12.30 -7.19
N LEU A 58 -18.43 13.17 -6.61
CA LEU A 58 -19.11 12.90 -5.35
C LEU A 58 -20.33 12.01 -5.63
N HIS A 59 -20.22 10.73 -5.26
CA HIS A 59 -21.38 9.86 -5.26
C HIS A 59 -22.07 9.98 -3.90
N LEU A 60 -23.24 10.56 -3.86
CA LEU A 60 -24.04 10.74 -2.64
C LEU A 60 -24.66 9.43 -2.14
N LYS A 61 -24.75 8.41 -3.00
CA LYS A 61 -25.21 7.08 -2.63
C LYS A 61 -24.08 6.06 -2.71
N ALA A 62 -24.08 5.08 -1.81
CA ALA A 62 -23.30 3.87 -1.98
C ALA A 62 -23.59 3.31 -3.38
N SER A 63 -22.55 3.04 -4.16
CA SER A 63 -22.73 2.63 -5.55
C SER A 63 -23.49 1.31 -5.59
N GLU A 64 -24.68 1.33 -6.11
CA GLU A 64 -25.50 0.15 -6.41
C GLU A 64 -24.78 -0.81 -7.39
N ARG A 65 -23.76 -0.30 -8.12
CA ARG A 65 -22.96 -1.05 -9.08
C ARG A 65 -22.12 -2.18 -8.48
N SER A 66 -21.94 -2.22 -7.16
CA SER A 66 -21.10 -3.21 -6.49
C SER A 66 -21.88 -4.23 -5.67
N GLY A 67 -23.17 -4.41 -5.91
CA GLY A 67 -24.01 -5.30 -5.10
C GLY A 67 -24.18 -4.83 -3.65
N GLY A 68 -23.94 -3.54 -3.36
CA GLY A 68 -24.27 -2.88 -2.09
C GLY A 68 -23.28 -3.11 -0.94
N TYR A 69 -22.45 -4.15 -0.95
CA TYR A 69 -21.56 -4.45 0.18
C TYR A 69 -20.13 -3.93 -0.04
N PRO A 70 -19.53 -3.25 0.96
CA PRO A 70 -18.14 -2.86 0.91
C PRO A 70 -17.22 -4.08 0.94
N LEU A 71 -16.02 -3.95 0.35
CA LEU A 71 -14.93 -4.88 0.61
C LEU A 71 -14.40 -4.64 2.02
N LEU A 72 -14.10 -5.73 2.72
CA LEU A 72 -13.44 -5.70 4.01
C LEU A 72 -12.01 -6.20 3.80
N VAL A 73 -11.03 -5.42 4.22
CA VAL A 73 -9.62 -5.67 3.97
C VAL A 73 -8.83 -5.50 5.25
N TRP A 74 -7.93 -6.41 5.51
CA TRP A 74 -6.94 -6.35 6.57
C TRP A 74 -5.56 -6.51 5.94
N THR A 75 -4.61 -5.74 6.39
CA THR A 75 -3.21 -5.91 6.02
C THR A 75 -2.33 -5.89 7.24
N ASP A 76 -1.23 -6.60 7.15
CA ASP A 76 -0.25 -6.73 8.20
C ASP A 76 1.15 -6.79 7.62
N ALA A 77 2.13 -6.41 8.44
CA ALA A 77 3.53 -6.58 8.12
C ALA A 77 4.30 -7.09 9.33
N MET A 78 5.17 -8.05 9.08
CA MET A 78 6.08 -8.59 10.07
C MET A 78 7.51 -8.41 9.60
N TYR A 79 8.45 -8.21 10.51
CA TYR A 79 9.87 -8.32 10.24
C TYR A 79 10.61 -8.92 11.41
N GLU A 80 11.66 -9.65 11.09
CA GLU A 80 12.56 -10.22 12.08
C GLU A 80 13.78 -9.31 12.26
N ARG A 81 14.06 -8.99 13.51
CA ARG A 81 15.21 -8.18 13.92
C ARG A 81 16.19 -9.08 14.65
N ILE A 82 17.40 -9.16 14.16
CA ILE A 82 18.48 -9.93 14.82
C ILE A 82 19.60 -8.99 15.27
N LYS A 83 20.23 -9.31 16.39
CA LYS A 83 21.36 -8.52 16.93
C LYS A 83 22.70 -8.89 16.29
N GLN A 84 22.84 -10.11 15.84
CA GLN A 84 24.08 -10.62 15.25
C GLN A 84 23.76 -11.45 14.00
N VAL A 85 24.58 -11.31 13.00
CA VAL A 85 24.48 -12.13 11.78
C VAL A 85 24.78 -13.58 12.14
N PRO A 86 23.91 -14.53 11.77
CA PRO A 86 24.13 -15.95 12.04
C PRO A 86 25.47 -16.45 11.45
N PRO A 87 26.12 -17.41 12.10
CA PRO A 87 27.32 -18.02 11.56
C PRO A 87 27.11 -18.55 10.13
N GLY A 88 28.04 -18.28 9.24
CA GLY A 88 28.01 -18.72 7.84
C GLY A 88 27.17 -17.83 6.90
N ARG A 89 26.49 -16.79 7.41
CA ARG A 89 25.78 -15.81 6.59
C ARG A 89 26.63 -14.54 6.39
N SER A 90 26.48 -13.92 5.23
CA SER A 90 27.14 -12.63 4.94
C SER A 90 26.31 -11.45 5.43
N VAL A 91 26.93 -10.41 5.96
CA VAL A 91 26.28 -9.13 6.31
C VAL A 91 25.56 -8.53 5.10
N ALA A 92 26.04 -8.79 3.88
CA ALA A 92 25.40 -8.32 2.66
C ALA A 92 24.01 -8.91 2.41
N GLU A 93 23.63 -9.99 3.10
CA GLU A 93 22.29 -10.60 3.02
C GLU A 93 21.26 -9.92 3.93
N PHE A 94 21.66 -8.88 4.65
CA PHE A 94 20.81 -8.17 5.62
C PHE A 94 20.79 -6.68 5.32
N VAL A 95 19.78 -6.01 5.82
CA VAL A 95 19.76 -4.55 5.94
C VAL A 95 20.25 -4.20 7.33
N VAL A 96 21.32 -3.42 7.39
CA VAL A 96 21.86 -2.92 8.66
C VAL A 96 21.15 -1.64 9.04
N ALA A 97 20.69 -1.55 10.26
CA ALA A 97 20.06 -0.36 10.79
C ALA A 97 20.60 -0.07 12.20
N PHE A 98 20.51 1.18 12.60
CA PHE A 98 20.91 1.67 13.91
C PHE A 98 19.69 2.05 14.73
N ASP A 99 19.64 1.62 15.97
CA ASP A 99 18.60 2.00 16.93
C ASP A 99 19.11 3.16 17.78
N ASP A 100 18.64 4.36 17.51
CA ASP A 100 19.04 5.59 18.20
C ASP A 100 18.73 5.57 19.72
N VAL A 101 17.87 4.67 20.17
CA VAL A 101 17.48 4.58 21.58
C VAL A 101 18.37 3.64 22.35
N SER A 102 18.65 2.46 21.80
CA SER A 102 19.57 1.51 22.45
C SER A 102 21.04 1.81 22.15
N GLY A 103 21.33 2.61 21.11
CA GLY A 103 22.68 2.85 20.62
C GLY A 103 23.30 1.62 19.93
N GLU A 104 22.49 0.64 19.54
CA GLU A 104 22.94 -0.63 18.97
C GLU A 104 22.59 -0.75 17.47
N TYR A 105 23.45 -1.45 16.73
CA TYR A 105 23.13 -1.92 15.40
C TYR A 105 22.26 -3.18 15.46
N PHE A 106 21.37 -3.31 14.50
CA PHE A 106 20.61 -4.52 14.27
C PHE A 106 20.51 -4.83 12.79
N TYR A 107 20.15 -6.06 12.49
CA TYR A 107 20.04 -6.56 11.14
C TYR A 107 18.59 -6.98 10.87
N LEU A 108 18.03 -6.58 9.75
CA LEU A 108 16.75 -7.09 9.27
C LEU A 108 17.00 -8.35 8.47
N ALA A 109 16.54 -9.46 9.00
CA ALA A 109 16.73 -10.79 8.39
C ALA A 109 15.63 -11.08 7.36
N THR A 110 14.38 -10.93 7.78
CA THR A 110 13.21 -11.19 6.95
C THR A 110 12.14 -10.16 7.22
N ALA A 111 11.30 -9.93 6.22
CA ALA A 111 10.06 -9.22 6.39
C ALA A 111 8.98 -9.88 5.55
N VAL A 112 7.74 -9.82 6.02
CA VAL A 112 6.58 -10.41 5.37
C VAL A 112 5.49 -9.37 5.30
N LEU A 113 4.82 -9.28 4.16
CA LEU A 113 3.59 -8.53 4.00
C LEU A 113 2.44 -9.51 3.78
N SER A 114 1.30 -9.22 4.35
CA SER A 114 0.13 -10.05 4.20
C SER A 114 -1.13 -9.23 3.94
N ILE A 115 -2.07 -9.86 3.26
CA ILE A 115 -3.38 -9.31 2.92
C ILE A 115 -4.41 -10.38 3.21
N THR A 116 -5.51 -9.99 3.86
CA THR A 116 -6.73 -10.79 3.95
C THR A 116 -7.90 -9.93 3.48
N VAL A 117 -8.75 -10.47 2.64
CA VAL A 117 -9.90 -9.77 2.08
C VAL A 117 -11.16 -10.62 2.20
N CYS A 118 -12.26 -9.96 2.60
CA CYS A 118 -13.59 -10.54 2.58
C CYS A 118 -14.43 -9.81 1.52
N HIS A 119 -14.85 -10.56 0.52
CA HIS A 119 -15.77 -10.10 -0.50
C HIS A 119 -17.17 -10.63 -0.20
N ARG A 120 -18.16 -9.75 -0.20
CA ARG A 120 -19.56 -10.08 0.02
C ARG A 120 -20.40 -9.60 -1.15
N TRP A 121 -21.41 -10.39 -1.53
CA TRP A 121 -22.33 -10.04 -2.60
C TRP A 121 -23.69 -10.70 -2.36
N VAL A 122 -24.74 -10.21 -3.02
CA VAL A 122 -26.03 -10.86 -3.05
C VAL A 122 -26.03 -11.89 -4.19
N ARG A 123 -26.40 -13.14 -3.90
CA ARG A 123 -26.60 -14.18 -4.90
C ARG A 123 -27.93 -13.98 -5.62
N GLU A 124 -28.15 -14.70 -6.71
CA GLU A 124 -29.39 -14.65 -7.49
C GLU A 124 -30.64 -15.04 -6.66
N ASP A 125 -30.47 -15.93 -5.71
CA ASP A 125 -31.51 -16.36 -4.76
C ASP A 125 -31.74 -15.36 -3.60
N GLY A 126 -31.06 -14.22 -3.60
CA GLY A 126 -31.14 -13.21 -2.55
C GLY A 126 -30.28 -13.51 -1.31
N SER A 127 -29.64 -14.67 -1.22
CA SER A 127 -28.76 -15.01 -0.11
C SER A 127 -27.42 -14.25 -0.16
N LEU A 128 -26.75 -14.12 0.99
CA LEU A 128 -25.42 -13.50 1.08
C LEU A 128 -24.34 -14.48 0.64
N GLY A 129 -23.62 -14.14 -0.42
CA GLY A 129 -22.35 -14.78 -0.79
C GLY A 129 -21.19 -14.15 -0.02
N VAL A 130 -20.29 -14.97 0.49
CA VAL A 130 -19.07 -14.54 1.19
C VAL A 130 -17.89 -15.34 0.65
N GLU A 131 -16.83 -14.63 0.30
CA GLU A 131 -15.56 -15.22 -0.15
C GLU A 131 -14.44 -14.57 0.63
N TRP A 132 -13.60 -15.38 1.25
CA TRP A 132 -12.35 -14.94 1.85
C TRP A 132 -11.19 -15.30 0.94
N ALA A 133 -10.26 -14.36 0.79
CA ALA A 133 -9.02 -14.63 0.08
C ALA A 133 -7.85 -14.02 0.84
N HIS A 134 -6.66 -14.54 0.62
CA HIS A 134 -5.45 -14.04 1.28
C HIS A 134 -4.30 -13.89 0.28
N SER A 135 -3.28 -13.17 0.71
CA SER A 135 -2.00 -13.10 0.03
C SER A 135 -0.89 -12.93 1.06
N ARG A 136 0.27 -13.52 0.76
CA ARG A 136 1.49 -13.39 1.52
C ARG A 136 2.65 -13.08 0.57
N TYR A 137 3.56 -12.22 1.00
CA TYR A 137 4.75 -11.87 0.25
C TYR A 137 5.95 -11.74 1.17
N ASP A 138 6.97 -12.54 0.92
CA ASP A 138 8.26 -12.40 1.59
C ASP A 138 9.07 -11.30 0.93
N VAL A 139 9.40 -10.29 1.73
CA VAL A 139 10.04 -9.08 1.25
C VAL A 139 11.53 -9.35 1.04
N GLY A 140 11.96 -9.29 -0.22
CA GLY A 140 13.36 -9.42 -0.56
C GLY A 140 14.18 -8.22 -0.09
N ILE A 141 15.48 -8.46 0.13
CA ILE A 141 16.42 -7.45 0.59
C ILE A 141 16.45 -6.20 -0.32
N GLU A 142 16.23 -6.38 -1.62
CA GLU A 142 16.20 -5.27 -2.58
C GLU A 142 15.05 -4.30 -2.34
N VAL A 143 13.96 -4.78 -1.79
CA VAL A 143 12.83 -3.95 -1.37
C VAL A 143 13.17 -3.23 -0.06
N LEU A 144 13.72 -3.96 0.91
CA LEU A 144 14.11 -3.40 2.21
C LEU A 144 15.14 -2.29 2.07
N ARG A 145 16.12 -2.43 1.16
CA ARG A 145 17.14 -1.40 0.88
C ARG A 145 16.57 -0.11 0.29
N GLN A 146 15.36 -0.11 -0.23
CA GLN A 146 14.71 1.08 -0.77
C GLN A 146 13.98 1.89 0.30
N LEU A 147 13.73 1.28 1.46
CA LEU A 147 13.18 1.96 2.61
C LEU A 147 14.30 2.74 3.29
N VAL A 148 14.00 3.96 3.74
CA VAL A 148 15.00 4.84 4.36
C VAL A 148 15.48 4.19 5.66
N PRO A 149 16.76 3.85 5.78
CA PRO A 149 17.30 3.33 7.03
C PRO A 149 17.27 4.41 8.11
N GLY A 150 17.09 3.99 9.33
CA GLY A 150 17.30 4.83 10.47
C GLY A 150 16.06 5.51 11.01
N LYS A 151 15.39 4.82 11.78
CA LYS A 151 14.64 5.19 12.99
C LYS A 151 14.01 3.92 13.48
N LYS A 152 14.37 3.49 14.64
CA LYS A 152 13.86 2.41 15.48
C LYS A 152 13.17 1.21 14.82
N THR A 153 12.36 1.40 13.77
CA THR A 153 11.55 0.33 13.18
C THR A 153 11.21 0.64 11.72
N TYR A 154 11.24 -0.38 10.89
CA TYR A 154 10.71 -0.36 9.52
C TYR A 154 9.21 -0.68 9.46
N ILE A 155 8.58 -0.99 10.61
CA ILE A 155 7.22 -1.53 10.62
C ILE A 155 6.22 -0.56 9.97
N GLY A 156 6.29 0.73 10.25
CA GLY A 156 5.36 1.70 9.69
C GLY A 156 5.46 1.83 8.16
N GLN A 157 6.66 1.66 7.59
CA GLN A 157 6.86 1.62 6.14
C GLN A 157 6.32 0.33 5.54
N LEU A 158 6.61 -0.81 6.16
CA LEU A 158 6.14 -2.12 5.72
C LEU A 158 4.62 -2.23 5.80
N GLU A 159 4.01 -1.75 6.87
CA GLU A 159 2.56 -1.66 7.03
C GLU A 159 1.91 -0.77 5.95
N SER A 160 2.52 0.40 5.69
CA SER A 160 2.04 1.27 4.62
C SER A 160 2.18 0.61 3.25
N LEU A 161 3.25 -0.18 3.05
CA LEU A 161 3.50 -0.92 1.83
C LEU A 161 2.50 -2.06 1.64
N ALA A 162 2.20 -2.83 2.70
CA ALA A 162 1.17 -3.87 2.69
C ALA A 162 -0.20 -3.27 2.36
N GLY A 163 -0.55 -2.17 3.04
CA GLY A 163 -1.80 -1.45 2.78
C GLY A 163 -1.95 -0.96 1.35
N ALA A 164 -0.89 -0.41 0.75
CA ALA A 164 -0.90 0.04 -0.63
C ALA A 164 -0.91 -1.15 -1.62
N ALA A 165 -0.18 -2.23 -1.31
CA ALA A 165 -0.03 -3.42 -2.16
C ALA A 165 -1.37 -4.11 -2.45
N PHE A 166 -2.32 -4.11 -1.51
CA PHE A 166 -3.65 -4.65 -1.73
C PHE A 166 -4.28 -4.11 -3.02
N TYR A 167 -4.20 -2.81 -3.26
CA TYR A 167 -4.82 -2.15 -4.42
C TYR A 167 -4.14 -2.45 -5.75
N TYR A 168 -2.95 -3.01 -5.73
CA TYR A 168 -2.23 -3.49 -6.91
C TYR A 168 -2.39 -5.00 -7.13
N SER A 169 -2.62 -5.73 -6.06
CA SER A 169 -2.77 -7.18 -6.04
C SER A 169 -4.18 -7.64 -6.40
N TYR A 170 -5.18 -6.95 -5.86
CA TYR A 170 -6.58 -7.35 -6.04
C TYR A 170 -7.13 -6.96 -7.41
N ASP A 171 -8.12 -7.70 -7.88
CA ASP A 171 -8.75 -7.48 -9.20
C ASP A 171 -9.29 -6.05 -9.33
N GLN A 172 -8.81 -5.36 -10.37
CA GLN A 172 -9.18 -3.97 -10.63
C GLN A 172 -10.66 -3.79 -10.96
N SER A 173 -11.30 -4.78 -11.59
CA SER A 173 -12.71 -4.73 -11.92
C SER A 173 -13.57 -4.73 -10.65
N ARG A 174 -13.14 -5.48 -9.64
CA ARG A 174 -13.76 -5.56 -8.32
C ARG A 174 -13.47 -4.33 -7.44
N LEU A 175 -12.38 -3.58 -7.72
CA LEU A 175 -12.02 -2.36 -6.98
C LEU A 175 -12.73 -1.12 -7.50
N ARG A 176 -13.00 -1.05 -8.80
CA ARG A 176 -13.48 0.16 -9.46
C ARG A 176 -14.80 0.67 -8.87
N GLY A 177 -14.76 1.91 -8.33
CA GLY A 177 -15.92 2.58 -7.72
C GLY A 177 -16.36 1.97 -6.39
N ARG A 178 -15.63 0.98 -5.85
CA ARG A 178 -15.99 0.22 -4.64
C ARG A 178 -15.79 1.04 -3.37
N GLN A 179 -16.62 0.78 -2.37
CA GLN A 179 -16.34 1.16 -0.98
C GLN A 179 -15.52 0.05 -0.32
N ILE A 180 -14.53 0.45 0.48
CA ILE A 180 -13.56 -0.46 1.10
C ILE A 180 -13.36 0.00 2.54
N TYR A 181 -13.53 -0.91 3.49
CA TYR A 181 -13.06 -0.75 4.86
C TYR A 181 -11.73 -1.47 4.98
N HIS A 182 -10.69 -0.75 5.39
CA HIS A 182 -9.33 -1.27 5.44
C HIS A 182 -8.73 -1.06 6.83
N TRP A 183 -8.41 -2.15 7.49
CA TRP A 183 -7.83 -2.19 8.82
C TRP A 183 -6.34 -2.47 8.77
N ILE A 184 -5.60 -1.72 9.59
CA ILE A 184 -4.16 -1.85 9.80
C ILE A 184 -3.90 -1.66 11.29
N ASP A 185 -3.00 -2.43 11.88
CA ASP A 185 -2.70 -2.32 13.31
C ASP A 185 -1.60 -1.28 13.64
N ASN A 186 -1.08 -0.59 12.65
CA ASN A 186 -0.11 0.49 12.80
C ASN A 186 -0.75 1.87 12.59
N LEU A 187 -0.93 2.62 13.68
CA LEU A 187 -1.57 3.93 13.64
C LEU A 187 -0.86 4.95 12.73
N ALA A 188 0.48 4.88 12.63
CA ALA A 188 1.23 5.79 11.77
C ALA A 188 1.00 5.48 10.27
N ALA A 189 0.87 4.21 9.91
CA ALA A 189 0.51 3.78 8.55
C ALA A 189 -0.92 4.22 8.20
N VAL A 190 -1.89 3.95 9.08
CA VAL A 190 -3.28 4.42 8.95
C VAL A 190 -3.32 5.93 8.72
N ALA A 191 -2.64 6.69 9.60
CA ALA A 191 -2.64 8.15 9.51
C ALA A 191 -2.02 8.66 8.21
N GLY A 192 -0.93 8.07 7.73
CA GLY A 192 -0.28 8.42 6.46
C GLY A 192 -1.17 8.18 5.25
N LEU A 193 -1.72 6.96 5.16
CA LEU A 193 -2.63 6.56 4.09
C LEU A 193 -3.94 7.36 4.12
N ALA A 194 -4.50 7.57 5.31
CA ALA A 194 -5.71 8.36 5.49
C ALA A 194 -5.52 9.84 5.15
N LYS A 195 -4.41 10.45 5.53
CA LYS A 195 -4.08 11.85 5.19
C LYS A 195 -3.68 12.03 3.73
N GLY A 196 -3.15 10.97 3.10
CA GLY A 196 -2.66 10.99 1.73
C GLY A 196 -1.25 11.56 1.58
N TYR A 197 -0.49 11.68 2.67
CA TYR A 197 0.91 12.12 2.66
C TYR A 197 1.67 11.62 3.90
N SER A 198 2.98 11.66 3.83
CA SER A 198 3.88 11.39 4.95
C SER A 198 5.07 12.35 4.90
N GLY A 199 5.59 12.72 6.06
CA GLY A 199 6.83 13.51 6.17
C GLY A 199 8.11 12.71 5.90
N LYS A 200 8.02 11.38 5.73
CA LYS A 200 9.15 10.51 5.36
C LYS A 200 9.09 10.22 3.87
N ALA A 201 10.20 10.44 3.15
CA ALA A 201 10.24 10.36 1.69
C ALA A 201 9.81 8.99 1.13
N ASP A 202 10.24 7.88 1.73
CA ASP A 202 9.86 6.53 1.34
C ASP A 202 8.36 6.28 1.53
N THR A 203 7.85 6.57 2.73
CA THR A 203 6.42 6.43 3.03
C THR A 203 5.58 7.37 2.18
N ALA A 204 6.07 8.58 1.88
CA ALA A 204 5.38 9.52 1.00
C ALA A 204 5.21 8.93 -0.42
N ARG A 205 6.23 8.25 -0.96
CA ARG A 205 6.15 7.56 -2.26
C ARG A 205 5.18 6.38 -2.24
N ILE A 206 5.18 5.58 -1.17
CA ILE A 206 4.21 4.50 -0.99
C ILE A 206 2.78 5.04 -0.98
N VAL A 207 2.53 6.07 -0.16
CA VAL A 207 1.22 6.73 -0.08
C VAL A 207 0.82 7.37 -1.41
N ASN A 208 1.76 7.96 -2.14
CA ASN A 208 1.50 8.52 -3.46
C ASN A 208 1.06 7.46 -4.46
N SER A 209 1.71 6.28 -4.47
CA SER A 209 1.32 5.18 -5.35
C SER A 209 -0.13 4.75 -5.09
N PHE A 210 -0.53 4.63 -3.81
CA PHE A 210 -1.91 4.38 -3.43
C PHE A 210 -2.86 5.49 -3.93
N ASN A 211 -2.55 6.76 -3.73
CA ASN A 211 -3.39 7.89 -4.13
C ASN A 211 -3.61 7.93 -5.65
N VAL A 212 -2.56 7.67 -6.44
CA VAL A 212 -2.66 7.55 -7.90
C VAL A 212 -3.61 6.41 -8.27
N ARG A 213 -3.44 5.25 -7.65
CA ARG A 213 -4.31 4.08 -7.92
C ARG A 213 -5.77 4.38 -7.57
N GLN A 214 -6.01 5.03 -6.43
CA GLN A 214 -7.33 5.45 -6.00
C GLN A 214 -7.98 6.41 -7.01
N ALA A 215 -7.25 7.41 -7.47
CA ALA A 215 -7.74 8.40 -8.43
C ALA A 215 -8.24 7.74 -9.74
N PHE A 216 -7.48 6.77 -10.28
CA PHE A 216 -7.83 6.10 -11.54
C PHE A 216 -8.94 5.05 -11.39
N LEU A 217 -8.98 4.33 -10.29
CA LEU A 217 -9.99 3.31 -10.05
C LEU A 217 -11.24 3.86 -9.35
N ARG A 218 -11.16 5.08 -8.80
CA ARG A 218 -12.29 5.78 -8.16
C ARG A 218 -12.93 5.01 -6.99
N PHE A 219 -12.18 4.12 -6.33
CA PHE A 219 -12.63 3.46 -5.12
C PHE A 219 -12.52 4.43 -3.93
N ARG A 220 -13.28 4.14 -2.87
CA ARG A 220 -13.27 4.91 -1.63
C ARG A 220 -12.82 4.01 -0.50
N VAL A 221 -11.86 4.48 0.30
CA VAL A 221 -11.33 3.74 1.43
C VAL A 221 -11.64 4.47 2.73
N TRP A 222 -12.17 3.72 3.66
CA TRP A 222 -12.21 4.07 5.05
C TRP A 222 -11.08 3.30 5.75
N TRP A 223 -10.07 4.04 6.18
CA TRP A 223 -8.93 3.51 6.90
C TRP A 223 -9.23 3.49 8.38
N GLU A 224 -9.00 2.36 9.04
CA GLU A 224 -9.27 2.18 10.46
C GLU A 224 -8.11 1.46 11.12
N TRP A 225 -7.84 1.82 12.36
CA TRP A 225 -6.88 1.12 13.17
C TRP A 225 -7.54 -0.06 13.89
N ILE A 226 -6.83 -1.17 14.01
CA ILE A 226 -7.28 -2.37 14.73
C ILE A 226 -6.17 -2.83 15.67
N PRO A 227 -6.47 -3.33 16.88
CA PRO A 227 -5.47 -3.97 17.73
C PRO A 227 -4.85 -5.19 17.05
N THR A 228 -3.53 -5.41 17.22
CA THR A 228 -2.79 -6.49 16.56
C THR A 228 -3.45 -7.87 16.75
N HIS A 229 -3.90 -8.19 17.98
CA HIS A 229 -4.57 -9.47 18.25
C HIS A 229 -5.94 -9.66 17.57
N GLN A 230 -6.48 -8.63 16.96
CA GLN A 230 -7.72 -8.66 16.16
C GLN A 230 -7.44 -8.53 14.66
N ASN A 231 -6.19 -8.31 14.24
CA ASN A 231 -5.82 -8.20 12.85
C ASN A 231 -5.71 -9.59 12.23
N ILE A 232 -6.73 -10.01 11.50
CA ILE A 232 -6.77 -11.34 10.87
C ILE A 232 -5.70 -11.51 9.78
N ALA A 233 -5.10 -10.43 9.27
CA ALA A 233 -3.97 -10.52 8.35
C ALA A 233 -2.67 -10.96 9.05
N ASP A 234 -2.61 -10.91 10.39
CA ASP A 234 -1.53 -11.50 11.18
C ASP A 234 -1.45 -13.04 11.01
N LEU A 235 -2.55 -13.69 10.65
CA LEU A 235 -2.57 -15.13 10.38
C LEU A 235 -1.67 -15.50 9.17
N PRO A 236 -1.89 -14.97 7.94
CA PRO A 236 -1.03 -15.30 6.82
C PRO A 236 0.39 -14.73 6.93
N SER A 237 0.64 -13.70 7.73
CA SER A 237 1.99 -13.18 7.92
C SER A 237 2.90 -14.17 8.66
N ARG A 238 2.32 -15.04 9.49
CA ARG A 238 3.06 -15.95 10.39
C ARG A 238 3.14 -17.39 9.94
N TRP A 239 2.33 -17.85 8.98
CA TRP A 239 2.46 -19.21 8.48
C TRP A 239 3.60 -19.38 7.47
N ALA A 240 4.04 -20.60 7.21
CA ALA A 240 5.01 -20.90 6.18
C ALA A 240 4.50 -20.55 4.77
N GLN A 241 5.41 -20.46 3.79
CA GLN A 241 5.10 -20.08 2.40
C GLN A 241 4.22 -21.10 1.63
N ASP A 242 3.66 -22.08 2.29
CA ASP A 242 2.86 -23.10 1.64
C ASP A 242 1.60 -22.51 1.01
N SER A 243 1.26 -22.98 -0.15
CA SER A 243 0.03 -22.60 -0.87
C SER A 243 -1.24 -23.13 -0.20
N ILE A 244 -1.10 -23.97 0.82
CA ILE A 244 -2.20 -24.60 1.55
C ILE A 244 -2.52 -23.76 2.79
N VAL A 245 -3.78 -23.33 2.90
CA VAL A 245 -4.26 -22.60 4.07
C VAL A 245 -4.27 -23.52 5.29
N PRO A 246 -3.61 -23.17 6.41
CA PRO A 246 -3.63 -24.00 7.62
C PRO A 246 -5.05 -24.26 8.12
N GLY A 247 -5.31 -25.48 8.63
CA GLY A 247 -6.63 -25.89 9.10
C GLY A 247 -7.24 -24.94 10.14
N ALA A 248 -6.43 -24.46 11.09
CA ALA A 248 -6.88 -23.48 12.09
C ALA A 248 -7.39 -22.16 11.47
N VAL A 249 -6.84 -21.75 10.32
CA VAL A 249 -7.30 -20.55 9.61
C VAL A 249 -8.62 -20.81 8.90
N VAL A 250 -8.81 -22.00 8.35
CA VAL A 250 -10.08 -22.41 7.72
C VAL A 250 -11.21 -22.44 8.74
N GLU A 251 -10.93 -22.83 9.99
CA GLU A 251 -11.89 -22.77 11.08
C GLU A 251 -12.29 -21.34 11.45
N ILE A 252 -11.32 -20.43 11.46
CA ILE A 252 -11.56 -19.00 11.80
C ILE A 252 -12.23 -18.27 10.63
N LEU A 253 -11.80 -18.54 9.42
CA LEU A 253 -12.26 -17.90 8.18
C LEU A 253 -12.87 -18.93 7.23
N PRO A 254 -14.07 -19.44 7.52
CA PRO A 254 -14.70 -20.42 6.67
C PRO A 254 -14.93 -19.88 5.25
N GLY A 255 -14.58 -20.68 4.24
CA GLY A 255 -14.64 -20.26 2.84
C GLY A 255 -13.43 -19.44 2.36
N ILE A 256 -12.33 -19.46 3.11
CA ILE A 256 -11.07 -18.84 2.64
C ILE A 256 -10.55 -19.61 1.41
N SER A 257 -10.14 -18.84 0.38
CA SER A 257 -9.56 -19.43 -0.83
C SER A 257 -8.20 -20.07 -0.52
N SER A 258 -7.99 -21.30 -0.97
CA SER A 258 -6.68 -21.97 -0.97
C SER A 258 -5.73 -21.38 -2.01
N SER A 259 -6.26 -20.64 -3.01
CA SER A 259 -5.47 -19.97 -4.02
C SER A 259 -5.18 -18.55 -3.56
N PRO A 260 -3.91 -18.18 -3.29
CA PRO A 260 -3.57 -16.85 -2.85
C PRO A 260 -3.83 -15.82 -3.95
N ILE A 261 -4.22 -14.63 -3.57
CA ILE A 261 -4.23 -13.48 -4.48
C ILE A 261 -2.77 -13.22 -4.91
N PRO A 262 -2.48 -13.06 -6.21
CA PRO A 262 -1.13 -12.71 -6.65
C PRO A 262 -0.68 -11.41 -5.99
N PHE A 263 0.42 -11.45 -5.23
CA PHE A 263 0.93 -10.27 -4.55
C PHE A 263 1.69 -9.38 -5.53
N VAL A 264 1.32 -8.11 -5.61
CA VAL A 264 1.95 -7.11 -6.47
C VAL A 264 2.33 -5.90 -5.64
N LEU A 265 3.62 -5.64 -5.53
CA LEU A 265 4.10 -4.43 -4.88
C LEU A 265 3.71 -3.19 -5.68
N PRO A 266 3.29 -2.11 -5.01
CA PRO A 266 3.11 -0.83 -5.67
C PRO A 266 4.47 -0.31 -6.15
N PRO A 267 4.54 0.41 -7.26
CA PRO A 267 5.75 1.11 -7.64
C PRO A 267 5.99 2.29 -6.69
N PHE A 268 7.02 2.20 -5.84
CA PHE A 268 7.33 3.22 -4.82
C PHE A 268 8.79 3.67 -4.85
N ARG A 269 9.60 3.18 -5.80
CA ARG A 269 11.02 3.55 -5.93
C ARG A 269 11.19 5.02 -6.26
N THR A 270 10.34 5.50 -7.15
CA THR A 270 10.30 6.90 -7.61
C THR A 270 8.89 7.45 -7.47
N TRP A 271 8.72 8.75 -7.63
CA TRP A 271 7.42 9.32 -7.87
C TRP A 271 6.86 8.71 -9.16
N LEU A 272 5.72 8.06 -9.03
CA LEU A 272 5.04 7.43 -10.17
C LEU A 272 4.73 8.48 -11.23
N SER A 273 5.25 8.28 -12.43
CA SER A 273 4.64 8.91 -13.59
C SER A 273 3.21 8.37 -13.74
N PRO A 274 2.20 9.23 -13.85
CA PRO A 274 0.82 8.82 -14.11
C PRO A 274 0.70 7.96 -15.38
N LEU A 275 1.60 8.14 -16.34
CA LEU A 275 1.67 7.39 -17.58
C LEU A 275 2.10 5.94 -17.37
N GLU A 276 3.02 5.66 -16.45
CA GLU A 276 3.42 4.28 -16.09
C GLU A 276 2.26 3.47 -15.52
N GLY A 277 1.38 4.10 -14.74
CA GLY A 277 0.15 3.48 -14.25
C GLY A 277 -0.85 3.14 -15.36
N LEU A 278 -0.83 3.87 -16.48
CA LEU A 278 -1.65 3.64 -17.68
C LEU A 278 -1.03 2.58 -18.61
N GLU A 279 0.29 2.52 -18.73
CA GLU A 279 1.00 1.55 -19.55
C GLU A 279 0.91 0.12 -18.98
N GLN A 280 0.94 -0.03 -17.66
CA GLN A 280 0.65 -1.32 -17.01
C GLN A 280 -0.76 -1.83 -17.33
N ARG A 281 -1.72 -0.94 -17.63
CA ARG A 281 -3.05 -1.30 -18.13
C ARG A 281 -3.01 -1.88 -19.55
N LYS A 282 -2.24 -1.27 -20.46
CA LYS A 282 -2.13 -1.72 -21.85
C LYS A 282 -1.42 -3.07 -21.95
N ALA A 283 -0.40 -3.30 -21.14
CA ALA A 283 0.35 -4.55 -21.11
C ALA A 283 -0.48 -5.73 -20.58
N ARG A 284 -1.31 -5.51 -19.55
CA ARG A 284 -2.20 -6.55 -18.98
C ARG A 284 -3.41 -6.84 -19.88
N GLY A 285 -4.00 -5.82 -20.51
CA GLY A 285 -5.10 -6.00 -21.48
C GLY A 285 -4.69 -6.82 -22.71
N LYS A 286 -3.43 -6.68 -23.18
CA LYS A 286 -2.88 -7.48 -24.28
C LYS A 286 -2.58 -8.94 -23.90
N ARG A 287 -2.29 -9.24 -22.62
CA ARG A 287 -2.11 -10.63 -22.16
C ARG A 287 -3.44 -11.37 -21.98
N ALA A 288 -4.47 -10.69 -21.49
CA ALA A 288 -5.81 -11.29 -21.34
C ALA A 288 -6.49 -11.58 -22.71
N GLY A 289 -6.22 -10.77 -23.74
CA GLY A 289 -6.76 -10.99 -25.09
C GLY A 289 -6.03 -12.05 -25.94
N ARG A 290 -4.97 -12.69 -25.44
CA ARG A 290 -4.25 -13.78 -26.11
C ARG A 290 -4.58 -15.19 -25.56
N MET A 291 -5.50 -15.30 -24.63
CA MET A 291 -5.94 -16.58 -24.03
C MET A 291 -7.40 -16.92 -24.42
N HIS A 292 -7.83 -16.50 -25.59
CA HIS A 292 -9.07 -16.98 -26.24
C HIS A 292 -8.77 -17.48 -27.64
#